data_8038a4d12cc666ef39d41149285f6ec6
#
_entry.id   8038a4d12cc666ef39d41149285f6ec6
#
_cell.length_a   1.000
_cell.length_b   1.000
_cell.length_c   1.000
_cell.angle_alpha   90.00
_cell.angle_beta   90.00
_cell.angle_gamma   90.00
#
_symmetry.space_group_name_H-M   'P 1'
#
loop_
_entity.id
_entity.type
_entity.pdbx_description
1 polymer ?
#
loop_
_entity_poly.entity_id
_entity_poly.type
_entity_poly.pdbx_seq_one_letter_code
_entity_poly.pdbx_strand_id
1 'polypeptide(L)'
;MRVYLSPLQKKDASKVFAYWSDEEVTRYMNIEPFTTLYQAESMIALLQSLTKEGKATRYAIRLKTSDEIIGTCGLNRIDYVKKQAEIGYDLGKPFWKKGLMTEALCLLLEKAFEEFHIQEIEAKVDPNNKDSITLLKKFSFQLEE
;
A
#
# COMPACT_ATOMS: atom_id res chain seq x y z
N MET A 1 10.75 -0.35 15.18
CA MET A 1 9.41 -0.24 14.56
C MET A 1 8.54 -1.43 14.89
N ARG A 2 7.24 -1.23 14.91
CA ARG A 2 6.26 -2.28 15.20
C ARG A 2 5.89 -3.12 13.98
N VAL A 3 6.20 -2.63 12.77
CA VAL A 3 5.84 -3.28 11.51
C VAL A 3 7.06 -3.59 10.66
N TYR A 4 6.89 -4.52 9.73
CA TYR A 4 7.85 -4.78 8.66
C TYR A 4 7.09 -5.07 7.36
N LEU A 5 7.78 -4.97 6.24
CA LEU A 5 7.20 -5.23 4.92
C LEU A 5 7.73 -6.57 4.40
N SER A 6 6.84 -7.36 3.80
CA SER A 6 7.20 -8.60 3.12
C SER A 6 6.45 -8.70 1.79
N PRO A 7 6.97 -9.45 0.81
CA PRO A 7 6.25 -9.60 -0.45
C PRO A 7 4.85 -10.17 -0.21
N LEU A 8 3.86 -9.60 -0.89
CA LEU A 8 2.48 -10.07 -0.81
C LEU A 8 2.38 -11.41 -1.56
N GLN A 9 1.85 -12.44 -0.91
CA GLN A 9 1.78 -13.79 -1.44
C GLN A 9 0.35 -14.29 -1.50
N LYS A 10 0.10 -15.30 -2.33
CA LYS A 10 -1.23 -15.89 -2.48
C LYS A 10 -1.81 -16.37 -1.16
N LYS A 11 -0.98 -16.90 -0.27
CA LYS A 11 -1.42 -17.34 1.07
C LYS A 11 -2.02 -16.21 1.92
N ASP A 12 -1.75 -14.95 1.56
CA ASP A 12 -2.26 -13.80 2.27
C ASP A 12 -3.68 -13.41 1.83
N ALA A 13 -4.22 -14.07 0.80
CA ALA A 13 -5.48 -13.68 0.17
C ALA A 13 -6.66 -13.64 1.14
N SER A 14 -6.79 -14.63 2.03
CA SER A 14 -7.92 -14.66 2.97
C SER A 14 -7.90 -13.47 3.93
N LYS A 15 -6.71 -13.07 4.36
CA LYS A 15 -6.55 -11.95 5.29
C LYS A 15 -6.80 -10.61 4.59
N VAL A 16 -6.20 -10.39 3.42
CA VAL A 16 -6.43 -9.15 2.69
C VAL A 16 -7.86 -9.06 2.15
N PHE A 17 -8.50 -10.19 1.88
CA PHE A 17 -9.91 -10.20 1.50
C PHE A 17 -10.77 -9.57 2.59
N ALA A 18 -10.50 -9.85 3.86
CA ALA A 18 -11.22 -9.23 4.97
C ALA A 18 -11.14 -7.70 4.91
N TYR A 19 -9.98 -7.15 4.54
CA TYR A 19 -9.80 -5.71 4.43
C TYR A 19 -10.39 -5.16 3.13
N TRP A 20 -10.16 -5.83 2.00
CA TRP A 20 -10.61 -5.36 0.69
C TRP A 20 -12.10 -5.56 0.44
N SER A 21 -12.80 -6.25 1.33
CA SER A 21 -14.26 -6.37 1.32
C SER A 21 -14.95 -5.38 2.25
N ASP A 22 -14.18 -4.64 3.05
CA ASP A 22 -14.70 -3.64 3.98
C ASP A 22 -14.88 -2.31 3.26
N GLU A 23 -16.11 -1.81 3.22
CA GLU A 23 -16.44 -0.53 2.55
C GLU A 23 -15.65 0.64 3.10
N GLU A 24 -15.37 0.64 4.40
CA GLU A 24 -14.63 1.73 5.02
C GLU A 24 -13.15 1.71 4.61
N VAL A 25 -12.57 0.53 4.43
CA VAL A 25 -11.18 0.39 3.95
C VAL A 25 -11.08 0.77 2.48
N THR A 26 -12.02 0.31 1.65
CA THR A 26 -11.96 0.51 0.20
C THR A 26 -12.53 1.85 -0.25
N ARG A 27 -13.12 2.61 0.65
CA ARG A 27 -13.83 3.86 0.33
C ARG A 27 -13.06 4.82 -0.57
N TYR A 28 -11.76 4.96 -0.33
CA TYR A 28 -10.91 5.86 -1.11
C TYR A 28 -9.89 5.11 -1.96
N MET A 29 -9.98 3.78 -2.00
CA MET A 29 -9.21 2.96 -2.93
C MET A 29 -9.96 2.97 -4.28
N ASN A 30 -9.23 2.74 -5.35
CA ASN A 30 -9.85 2.70 -6.66
C ASN A 30 -10.35 1.29 -6.98
N ILE A 31 -11.09 0.70 -6.04
CA ILE A 31 -11.72 -0.61 -6.19
C ILE A 31 -13.08 -0.61 -5.51
N GLU A 32 -13.99 -1.44 -6.04
CA GLU A 32 -15.22 -1.77 -5.34
C GLU A 32 -14.91 -2.81 -4.25
N PRO A 33 -15.63 -2.80 -3.11
CA PRO A 33 -15.42 -3.84 -2.11
C PRO A 33 -15.55 -5.24 -2.72
N PHE A 34 -14.59 -6.11 -2.42
CA PHE A 34 -14.61 -7.47 -2.92
C PHE A 34 -15.74 -8.27 -2.27
N THR A 35 -16.32 -9.18 -3.02
CA THR A 35 -17.41 -10.05 -2.54
C THR A 35 -16.99 -11.52 -2.46
N THR A 36 -15.89 -11.89 -3.11
CA THR A 36 -15.39 -13.27 -3.11
C THR A 36 -13.90 -13.32 -2.85
N LEU A 37 -13.47 -14.42 -2.22
CA LEU A 37 -12.04 -14.67 -2.00
C LEU A 37 -11.27 -14.72 -3.33
N TYR A 38 -11.92 -15.23 -4.38
CA TYR A 38 -11.31 -15.32 -5.71
C TYR A 38 -10.84 -13.96 -6.22
N GLN A 39 -11.60 -12.89 -5.94
CA GLN A 39 -11.20 -11.54 -6.34
C GLN A 39 -9.89 -11.12 -5.67
N ALA A 40 -9.71 -11.45 -4.37
CA ALA A 40 -8.47 -11.16 -3.67
C ALA A 40 -7.32 -11.97 -4.24
N GLU A 41 -7.54 -13.26 -4.49
CA GLU A 41 -6.52 -14.13 -5.10
C GLU A 41 -6.10 -13.62 -6.48
N SER A 42 -7.07 -13.21 -7.30
CA SER A 42 -6.81 -12.67 -8.64
C SER A 42 -6.03 -11.36 -8.59
N MET A 43 -6.38 -10.49 -7.66
CA MET A 43 -5.65 -9.22 -7.49
C MET A 43 -4.21 -9.47 -7.07
N ILE A 44 -3.98 -10.38 -6.12
CA ILE A 44 -2.62 -10.73 -5.69
C ILE A 44 -1.81 -11.30 -6.86
N ALA A 45 -2.42 -12.17 -7.66
CA ALA A 45 -1.75 -12.74 -8.83
C ALA A 45 -1.35 -11.64 -9.83
N LEU A 46 -2.24 -10.67 -10.06
CA LEU A 46 -1.94 -9.52 -10.93
C LEU A 46 -0.78 -8.71 -10.36
N LEU A 47 -0.82 -8.39 -9.08
CA LEU A 47 0.23 -7.61 -8.42
C LEU A 47 1.57 -8.34 -8.45
N GLN A 48 1.58 -9.65 -8.26
CA GLN A 48 2.80 -10.46 -8.36
C GLN A 48 3.36 -10.43 -9.80
N SER A 49 2.48 -10.50 -10.79
CA SER A 49 2.88 -10.42 -12.20
C SER A 49 3.51 -9.07 -12.53
N LEU A 50 2.88 -7.98 -12.07
CA LEU A 50 3.41 -6.63 -12.28
C LEU A 50 4.76 -6.45 -11.57
N THR A 51 4.92 -7.02 -10.39
CA THR A 51 6.19 -7.00 -9.65
C THR A 51 7.28 -7.73 -10.43
N LYS A 52 6.96 -8.91 -10.97
CA LYS A 52 7.90 -9.70 -11.76
C LYS A 52 8.33 -8.96 -13.02
N GLU A 53 7.44 -8.17 -13.62
CA GLU A 53 7.73 -7.37 -14.80
C GLU A 53 8.44 -6.05 -14.46
N GLY A 54 8.61 -5.73 -13.17
CA GLY A 54 9.24 -4.50 -12.73
C GLY A 54 8.35 -3.26 -12.84
N LYS A 55 7.05 -3.44 -13.08
CA LYS A 55 6.13 -2.30 -13.30
C LYS A 55 5.56 -1.73 -12.01
N ALA A 56 5.51 -2.53 -10.97
CA ALA A 56 4.91 -2.16 -9.68
C ALA A 56 5.48 -3.03 -8.57
N THR A 57 5.23 -2.66 -7.34
CA THR A 57 5.49 -3.52 -6.17
C THR A 57 4.31 -3.45 -5.23
N ARG A 58 4.09 -4.52 -4.47
CA ARG A 58 3.09 -4.52 -3.40
C ARG A 58 3.56 -5.40 -2.27
N TYR A 59 3.63 -4.83 -1.08
CA TYR A 59 4.09 -5.51 0.12
C TYR A 59 2.95 -5.72 1.10
N ALA A 60 3.00 -6.81 1.83
CA ALA A 60 2.18 -7.00 3.02
C ALA A 60 2.82 -6.19 4.15
N ILE A 61 2.00 -5.47 4.91
CA ILE A 61 2.42 -4.80 6.13
C ILE A 61 2.11 -5.76 7.27
N ARG A 62 3.14 -6.19 8.01
CA ARG A 62 2.98 -7.16 9.09
C ARG A 62 3.43 -6.61 10.43
N LEU A 63 2.74 -7.02 11.50
CA LEU A 63 3.18 -6.72 12.86
C LEU A 63 4.37 -7.61 13.21
N LYS A 64 5.42 -7.03 13.80
CA LYS A 64 6.60 -7.81 14.22
C LYS A 64 6.29 -8.81 15.33
N THR A 65 5.29 -8.52 16.16
CA THR A 65 4.96 -9.37 17.31
C THR A 65 4.26 -10.66 16.94
N SER A 66 3.52 -10.69 15.83
CA SER A 66 2.64 -11.82 15.49
C SER A 66 2.75 -12.27 14.04
N ASP A 67 3.47 -11.51 13.20
CA ASP A 67 3.50 -11.68 11.74
C ASP A 67 2.12 -11.50 11.08
N GLU A 68 1.15 -10.99 11.82
CA GLU A 68 -0.18 -10.73 11.30
C GLU A 68 -0.12 -9.64 10.21
N ILE A 69 -0.78 -9.90 9.08
CA ILE A 69 -0.92 -8.89 8.03
C ILE A 69 -2.01 -7.91 8.44
N ILE A 70 -1.69 -6.61 8.40
CA ILE A 70 -2.61 -5.54 8.82
C ILE A 70 -3.01 -4.62 7.68
N GLY A 71 -2.35 -4.73 6.54
CA GLY A 71 -2.63 -3.94 5.35
C GLY A 71 -1.61 -4.19 4.28
N THR A 72 -1.62 -3.36 3.25
CA THR A 72 -0.64 -3.43 2.16
C THR A 72 -0.14 -2.06 1.78
N CYS A 73 1.03 -2.01 1.17
CA CYS A 73 1.54 -0.78 0.56
C CYS A 73 2.49 -1.14 -0.57
N GLY A 74 2.70 -0.20 -1.47
CA GLY A 74 3.60 -0.46 -2.58
C GLY A 74 3.70 0.69 -3.54
N LEU A 75 4.48 0.47 -4.59
CA LEU A 75 4.59 1.38 -5.72
C LEU A 75 3.62 0.88 -6.79
N ASN A 76 2.55 1.64 -7.03
CA ASN A 76 1.51 1.26 -7.99
C ASN A 76 2.01 1.36 -9.42
N ARG A 77 2.99 2.22 -9.65
CA ARG A 77 3.58 2.45 -10.96
C ARG A 77 5.00 2.96 -10.79
N ILE A 78 5.92 2.45 -11.61
CA ILE A 78 7.32 2.84 -11.59
C ILE A 78 7.72 3.30 -13.00
N ASP A 79 8.24 4.53 -13.10
CA ASP A 79 8.81 5.07 -14.33
C ASP A 79 10.31 5.18 -14.10
N TYR A 80 11.07 4.23 -14.67
CA TYR A 80 12.52 4.19 -14.48
C TYR A 80 13.27 5.26 -15.24
N VAL A 81 12.67 5.78 -16.32
CA VAL A 81 13.30 6.84 -17.12
C VAL A 81 13.26 8.16 -16.37
N LYS A 82 12.08 8.51 -15.84
CA LYS A 82 11.90 9.74 -15.07
C LYS A 82 12.25 9.58 -13.60
N LYS A 83 12.50 8.35 -13.16
CA LYS A 83 12.77 8.01 -11.76
C LYS A 83 11.65 8.46 -10.84
N GLN A 84 10.43 8.23 -11.28
CA GLN A 84 9.20 8.59 -10.57
C GLN A 84 8.41 7.34 -10.23
N ALA A 85 7.68 7.38 -9.12
CA ALA A 85 6.77 6.30 -8.75
C ALA A 85 5.54 6.87 -8.05
N GLU A 86 4.46 6.12 -8.14
CA GLU A 86 3.21 6.43 -7.45
C GLU A 86 3.04 5.43 -6.32
N ILE A 87 2.85 5.91 -5.08
CA ILE A 87 2.62 5.02 -3.95
C ILE A 87 1.12 4.78 -3.75
N GLY A 88 0.82 3.60 -3.18
CA GLY A 88 -0.52 3.27 -2.73
C GLY A 88 -0.44 2.47 -1.44
N TYR A 89 -1.49 2.52 -0.65
CA TYR A 89 -1.51 1.83 0.64
C TYR A 89 -2.94 1.66 1.13
N ASP A 90 -3.15 0.63 1.93
CA ASP A 90 -4.39 0.39 2.65
C ASP A 90 -4.08 -0.25 4.01
N LEU A 91 -4.99 -0.09 4.96
CA LEU A 91 -4.81 -0.58 6.32
C LEU A 91 -6.16 -1.05 6.85
N GLY A 92 -6.17 -2.20 7.51
CA GLY A 92 -7.38 -2.70 8.16
C GLY A 92 -7.86 -1.74 9.24
N LYS A 93 -9.17 -1.56 9.33
CA LYS A 93 -9.78 -0.59 10.24
C LYS A 93 -9.33 -0.72 11.70
N PRO A 94 -9.18 -1.93 12.28
CA PRO A 94 -8.73 -2.04 13.67
C PRO A 94 -7.36 -1.43 13.95
N PHE A 95 -6.58 -1.17 12.90
CA PHE A 95 -5.21 -0.67 13.02
C PHE A 95 -5.06 0.82 12.71
N TRP A 96 -6.19 1.49 12.41
CA TRP A 96 -6.18 2.92 12.12
C TRP A 96 -5.82 3.76 13.34
N LYS A 97 -5.27 4.96 13.08
CA LYS A 97 -4.99 6.00 14.10
C LYS A 97 -4.02 5.55 15.19
N LYS A 98 -3.12 4.63 14.86
CA LYS A 98 -2.10 4.12 15.79
C LYS A 98 -0.68 4.42 15.33
N GLY A 99 -0.52 5.17 14.24
CA GLY A 99 0.79 5.48 13.67
C GLY A 99 1.43 4.35 12.88
N LEU A 100 0.72 3.25 12.65
CA LEU A 100 1.28 2.07 11.98
C LEU A 100 1.53 2.34 10.50
N MET A 101 0.64 3.05 9.81
CA MET A 101 0.85 3.39 8.41
C MET A 101 2.03 4.36 8.24
N THR A 102 2.24 5.27 9.19
CA THR A 102 3.41 6.15 9.17
C THR A 102 4.68 5.32 9.16
N GLU A 103 4.78 4.29 10.01
CA GLU A 103 5.93 3.40 10.04
C GLU A 103 6.09 2.63 8.72
N ALA A 104 4.98 2.11 8.19
CA ALA A 104 5.00 1.36 6.93
C ALA A 104 5.47 2.23 5.76
N LEU A 105 5.00 3.48 5.68
CA LEU A 105 5.43 4.40 4.62
C LEU A 105 6.88 4.81 4.76
N CYS A 106 7.40 4.94 5.97
CA CYS A 106 8.85 5.15 6.16
C CYS A 106 9.65 4.04 5.49
N LEU A 107 9.25 2.79 5.73
CA LEU A 107 9.92 1.63 5.15
C LEU A 107 9.75 1.58 3.63
N LEU A 108 8.57 1.89 3.13
CA LEU A 108 8.30 1.88 1.70
C LEU A 108 9.13 2.95 0.97
N LEU A 109 9.18 4.16 1.51
CA LEU A 109 9.93 5.25 0.90
C LEU A 109 11.43 4.95 0.90
N GLU A 110 11.95 4.35 1.97
CA GLU A 110 13.33 3.89 2.03
C GLU A 110 13.63 2.91 0.89
N LYS A 111 12.75 1.93 0.68
CA LYS A 111 12.90 0.98 -0.43
C LYS A 111 12.84 1.68 -1.78
N ALA A 112 11.91 2.62 -1.95
CA ALA A 112 11.78 3.34 -3.22
C ALA A 112 13.05 4.09 -3.58
N PHE A 113 13.64 4.80 -2.61
CA PHE A 113 14.85 5.57 -2.87
C PHE A 113 16.09 4.70 -2.99
N GLU A 114 16.26 3.72 -2.13
CA GLU A 114 17.50 2.93 -2.07
C GLU A 114 17.50 1.73 -3.04
N GLU A 115 16.40 1.01 -3.15
CA GLU A 115 16.36 -0.18 -4.00
C GLU A 115 15.95 0.13 -5.45
N PHE A 116 15.00 1.05 -5.64
CA PHE A 116 14.47 1.37 -6.95
C PHE A 116 15.04 2.67 -7.53
N HIS A 117 15.87 3.36 -6.76
CA HIS A 117 16.52 4.62 -7.17
C HIS A 117 15.51 5.68 -7.65
N ILE A 118 14.33 5.68 -7.05
CA ILE A 118 13.30 6.67 -7.35
C ILE A 118 13.72 8.01 -6.75
N GLN A 119 13.46 9.09 -7.49
CA GLN A 119 13.80 10.45 -7.07
C GLN A 119 12.57 11.27 -6.73
N GLU A 120 11.42 10.90 -7.29
CA GLU A 120 10.18 11.65 -7.11
C GLU A 120 9.01 10.70 -6.87
N ILE A 121 8.28 10.94 -5.79
CA ILE A 121 7.16 10.10 -5.37
C ILE A 121 5.89 10.92 -5.44
N GLU A 122 4.85 10.36 -6.04
CA GLU A 122 3.52 10.95 -6.00
C GLU A 122 2.53 9.98 -5.34
N ALA A 123 1.45 10.54 -4.83
CA ALA A 123 0.33 9.78 -4.28
C ALA A 123 -0.96 10.42 -4.76
N LYS A 124 -1.86 9.61 -5.29
CA LYS A 124 -3.20 10.07 -5.64
C LYS A 124 -4.09 9.92 -4.42
N VAL A 125 -4.77 10.99 -4.04
CA VAL A 125 -5.60 10.97 -2.84
C VAL A 125 -6.89 11.71 -3.12
N ASP A 126 -8.01 11.11 -2.67
CA ASP A 126 -9.31 11.77 -2.73
C ASP A 126 -9.29 12.98 -1.78
N PRO A 127 -9.75 14.18 -2.21
CA PRO A 127 -9.79 15.36 -1.35
C PRO A 127 -10.58 15.17 -0.06
N ASN A 128 -11.49 14.21 -0.02
CA ASN A 128 -12.28 13.90 1.17
C ASN A 128 -11.55 12.95 2.14
N ASN A 129 -10.45 12.35 1.71
CA ASN A 129 -9.66 11.46 2.55
C ASN A 129 -8.68 12.28 3.38
N LYS A 130 -9.18 12.91 4.43
CA LYS A 130 -8.41 13.84 5.26
C LYS A 130 -7.30 13.16 6.03
N ASP A 131 -7.52 11.93 6.47
CA ASP A 131 -6.50 11.17 7.20
C ASP A 131 -5.28 10.88 6.31
N SER A 132 -5.52 10.51 5.05
CA SER A 132 -4.44 10.27 4.10
C SER A 132 -3.69 11.55 3.77
N ILE A 133 -4.41 12.66 3.57
CA ILE A 133 -3.79 13.96 3.31
C ILE A 133 -2.89 14.36 4.48
N THR A 134 -3.37 14.21 5.71
CA THR A 134 -2.60 14.51 6.91
C THR A 134 -1.34 13.63 6.99
N LEU A 135 -1.50 12.35 6.71
CA LEU A 135 -0.40 11.39 6.70
C LEU A 135 0.67 11.81 5.67
N LEU A 136 0.26 12.09 4.45
CA LEU A 136 1.19 12.46 3.38
C LEU A 136 1.93 13.76 3.67
N LYS A 137 1.27 14.72 4.31
CA LYS A 137 1.90 15.98 4.72
C LYS A 137 3.05 15.74 5.70
N LYS A 138 2.96 14.72 6.54
CA LYS A 138 4.06 14.36 7.46
C LYS A 138 5.32 13.97 6.72
N PHE A 139 5.19 13.49 5.49
CA PHE A 139 6.30 13.10 4.63
C PHE A 139 6.68 14.21 3.63
N SER A 140 6.22 15.42 3.87
CA SER A 140 6.50 16.60 3.05
C SER A 140 5.89 16.54 1.64
N PHE A 141 4.87 15.74 1.44
CA PHE A 141 4.12 15.77 0.18
C PHE A 141 3.40 17.10 0.05
N GLN A 142 3.45 17.66 -1.16
CA GLN A 142 2.77 18.91 -1.48
C GLN A 142 1.53 18.61 -2.31
N LEU A 143 0.45 19.35 -2.02
CA LEU A 143 -0.79 19.20 -2.76
C LEU A 143 -0.66 19.87 -4.13
N GLU A 144 -0.96 19.13 -5.17
CA GLU A 144 -1.07 19.66 -6.54
C GLU A 144 -2.52 19.64 -6.98
N GLU A 145 -2.95 20.70 -7.64
CA GLU A 145 -4.29 20.82 -8.17
C GLU A 145 -4.38 20.52 -9.65
#